data_2bf6bcd8c78ba97870c378dfa0b63de2
#
_entry.id   2bf6bcd8c78ba97870c378dfa0b63de2
#
_cell.length_a   1.000
_cell.length_b   1.000
_cell.length_c   1.000
_cell.angle_alpha   90.00
_cell.angle_beta   90.00
_cell.angle_gamma   90.00
#
_symmetry.space_group_name_H-M   'P 1'
#
loop_
_entity.id
_entity.type
_entity.pdbx_description
1 polymer ?
#
loop_
_entity_poly.entity_id
_entity_poly.type
_entity_poly.pdbx_seq_one_letter_code
_entity_poly.pdbx_strand_id
1 'polypeptide(L)'
;MAKSKFSFSKIILLIPNIAAVILLIMAYLADYFNPKAYFFVALCGCLYPYILILNLLFVILWIFRLNKWFLLSLICILIGFSSMKRLYQFSGKKKPAETENLVKVMSYNVQVMGLYSHFQANSGKIAYEQRDSILDLLEGEQPAILCLQEYYCDNNPKTPFPTTALIKKKLKEPNACFHLPFKRGSHRYGLAVFTKYPVVNQENIDFEGGTTNLAMYADLKIGKDTVRVFNVHFQSLHLKKEDYIFAQQYAGNQSEQNKEDAISEGSKRILRKLKKGFAVRAEQVKKLNGYIQSSPYKTLVCGDFNDTPWSFTYKKIQNLLKDAHAESGKGFGNTMKLNNWLSFRIDYIFCDNTFKSYQFTTLPYRASDHLPVCVYIDTQQDRK
;
A
#
# COMPACT_ATOMS: atom_id res chain seq x y z
N MET A 1 19.36 54.04 -8.30
CA MET A 1 18.78 52.78 -7.81
C MET A 1 17.33 52.66 -8.31
N ALA A 2 17.08 51.91 -9.37
CA ALA A 2 15.74 51.75 -9.91
C ALA A 2 14.93 50.81 -8.99
N LYS A 3 13.92 51.32 -8.32
CA LYS A 3 12.92 50.51 -7.60
C LYS A 3 12.19 49.63 -8.65
N SER A 4 12.56 48.36 -8.72
CA SER A 4 11.83 47.37 -9.52
C SER A 4 10.38 47.34 -9.02
N LYS A 5 9.48 47.99 -9.75
CA LYS A 5 8.04 47.90 -9.52
C LYS A 5 7.66 46.39 -9.63
N PHE A 6 7.23 45.83 -8.51
CA PHE A 6 6.70 44.44 -8.50
C PHE A 6 5.51 44.44 -9.48
N SER A 7 5.70 43.79 -10.63
CA SER A 7 4.64 43.74 -11.63
C SER A 7 3.47 42.91 -11.04
N PHE A 8 2.24 43.41 -11.17
CA PHE A 8 1.01 42.75 -10.71
C PHE A 8 0.94 41.25 -11.15
N SER A 9 1.40 40.98 -12.39
CA SER A 9 1.49 39.63 -12.91
C SER A 9 2.45 38.70 -12.14
N LYS A 10 3.48 39.28 -11.49
CA LYS A 10 4.40 38.50 -10.63
C LYS A 10 3.75 38.09 -9.32
N ILE A 11 2.95 39.00 -8.71
CA ILE A 11 2.24 38.73 -7.46
C ILE A 11 1.20 37.61 -7.66
N ILE A 12 0.42 37.68 -8.75
CA ILE A 12 -0.60 36.66 -9.09
C ILE A 12 -0.01 35.25 -9.17
N LEU A 13 1.23 35.09 -9.65
CA LEU A 13 1.89 33.80 -9.75
C LEU A 13 2.65 33.41 -8.48
N LEU A 14 3.13 34.35 -7.72
CA LEU A 14 3.91 34.09 -6.52
C LEU A 14 3.05 33.55 -5.37
N ILE A 15 1.83 34.08 -5.20
CA ILE A 15 0.91 33.61 -4.14
C ILE A 15 0.60 32.11 -4.28
N PRO A 16 0.15 31.58 -5.44
CA PRO A 16 -0.08 30.14 -5.58
C PRO A 16 1.20 29.32 -5.50
N ASN A 17 2.37 29.87 -5.90
CA ASN A 17 3.64 29.18 -5.71
C ASN A 17 4.00 29.03 -4.22
N ILE A 18 3.81 30.07 -3.42
CA ILE A 18 4.01 30.00 -1.96
C ILE A 18 3.05 28.97 -1.35
N ALA A 19 1.79 28.97 -1.76
CA ALA A 19 0.81 27.96 -1.31
C ALA A 19 1.26 26.54 -1.66
N ALA A 20 1.75 26.30 -2.89
CA ALA A 20 2.27 25.01 -3.32
C ALA A 20 3.47 24.56 -2.48
N VAL A 21 4.38 25.47 -2.12
CA VAL A 21 5.52 25.19 -1.24
C VAL A 21 5.05 24.84 0.18
N ILE A 22 4.08 25.56 0.73
CA ILE A 22 3.49 25.25 2.04
C ILE A 22 2.88 23.84 2.02
N LEU A 23 2.11 23.49 0.98
CA LEU A 23 1.56 22.14 0.83
C LEU A 23 2.65 21.06 0.75
N LEU A 24 3.77 21.34 0.07
CA LEU A 24 4.89 20.41 -0.03
C LEU A 24 5.59 20.22 1.32
N ILE A 25 5.77 21.27 2.09
CA ILE A 25 6.30 21.20 3.46
C ILE A 25 5.35 20.37 4.35
N MET A 26 4.04 20.64 4.28
CA MET A 26 3.05 19.85 5.02
C MET A 26 3.11 18.37 4.63
N ALA A 27 3.32 18.04 3.34
CA ALA A 27 3.47 16.67 2.89
C ALA A 27 4.72 15.97 3.49
N TYR A 28 5.84 16.67 3.67
CA TYR A 28 7.02 16.15 4.37
C TYR A 28 6.77 15.92 5.86
N LEU A 29 5.96 16.76 6.48
CA LEU A 29 5.60 16.66 7.89
C LEU A 29 4.60 15.53 8.18
N ALA A 30 3.91 15.00 7.16
CA ALA A 30 2.93 13.94 7.33
C ALA A 30 3.49 12.64 7.94
N ASP A 31 4.78 12.38 7.74
CA ASP A 31 5.52 11.27 8.36
C ASP A 31 5.51 11.34 9.89
N TYR A 32 5.48 12.53 10.47
CA TYR A 32 5.78 12.76 11.88
C TYR A 32 4.54 13.13 12.70
N PHE A 33 3.55 13.77 12.08
CA PHE A 33 2.36 14.26 12.77
C PHE A 33 1.24 13.22 12.80
N ASN A 34 0.67 12.99 14.00
CA ASN A 34 -0.44 12.06 14.14
C ASN A 34 -1.67 12.57 13.36
N PRO A 35 -2.18 11.81 12.38
CA PRO A 35 -3.28 12.25 11.52
C PRO A 35 -4.61 12.45 12.26
N LYS A 36 -4.78 11.89 13.47
CA LYS A 36 -5.95 12.14 14.32
C LYS A 36 -6.06 13.61 14.70
N ALA A 37 -4.92 14.28 14.98
CA ALA A 37 -4.86 15.70 15.30
C ALA A 37 -4.62 16.59 14.07
N TYR A 38 -3.84 16.12 13.10
CA TYR A 38 -3.34 16.90 11.97
C TYR A 38 -3.79 16.32 10.63
N PHE A 39 -5.11 16.23 10.42
CA PHE A 39 -5.69 15.62 9.22
C PHE A 39 -5.20 16.24 7.91
N PHE A 40 -5.13 17.58 7.81
CA PHE A 40 -4.70 18.24 6.57
C PHE A 40 -3.24 17.95 6.23
N VAL A 41 -2.38 17.79 7.22
CA VAL A 41 -0.98 17.37 7.03
C VAL A 41 -0.94 15.96 6.43
N ALA A 42 -1.72 15.02 6.98
CA ALA A 42 -1.83 13.66 6.45
C ALA A 42 -2.40 13.64 5.01
N LEU A 43 -3.37 14.50 4.71
CA LEU A 43 -3.93 14.64 3.35
C LEU A 43 -2.87 15.13 2.36
N CYS A 44 -2.03 16.11 2.76
CA CYS A 44 -0.91 16.54 1.93
C CYS A 44 0.09 15.40 1.68
N GLY A 45 0.39 14.58 2.68
CA GLY A 45 1.22 13.38 2.51
C GLY A 45 0.63 12.39 1.51
N CYS A 46 -0.67 12.10 1.60
CA CYS A 46 -1.38 11.25 0.64
C CYS A 46 -1.28 11.78 -0.80
N LEU A 47 -1.29 13.10 -0.98
CA LEU A 47 -1.23 13.80 -2.26
C LEU A 47 0.19 14.22 -2.66
N TYR A 48 1.22 13.78 -1.95
CA TYR A 48 2.61 14.18 -2.17
C TYR A 48 3.06 14.17 -3.66
N PRO A 49 2.83 13.12 -4.47
CA PRO A 49 3.30 13.10 -5.86
C PRO A 49 2.73 14.25 -6.69
N TYR A 50 1.46 14.59 -6.48
CA TYR A 50 0.78 15.67 -7.22
C TYR A 50 1.24 17.05 -6.77
N ILE A 51 1.46 17.24 -5.46
CA ILE A 51 2.01 18.48 -4.88
C ILE A 51 3.45 18.68 -5.36
N LEU A 52 4.25 17.62 -5.48
CA LEU A 52 5.59 17.66 -6.05
C LEU A 52 5.57 18.11 -7.51
N ILE A 53 4.69 17.51 -8.34
CA ILE A 53 4.52 17.90 -9.75
C ILE A 53 4.14 19.38 -9.85
N LEU A 54 3.20 19.85 -9.02
CA LEU A 54 2.81 21.27 -8.99
C LEU A 54 4.01 22.18 -8.70
N ASN A 55 4.86 21.83 -7.74
CA ASN A 55 6.08 22.60 -7.45
C ASN A 55 7.10 22.57 -8.60
N LEU A 56 7.26 21.41 -9.28
CA LEU A 56 8.09 21.30 -10.49
C LEU A 56 7.58 22.22 -11.62
N LEU A 57 6.26 22.29 -11.79
CA LEU A 57 5.66 23.21 -12.78
C LEU A 57 5.96 24.67 -12.44
N PHE A 58 5.96 25.07 -11.16
CA PHE A 58 6.37 26.41 -10.76
C PHE A 58 7.87 26.66 -11.00
N VAL A 59 8.74 25.68 -10.77
CA VAL A 59 10.17 25.80 -11.14
C VAL A 59 10.32 26.11 -12.62
N ILE A 60 9.69 25.31 -13.49
CA ILE A 60 9.72 25.46 -14.93
C ILE A 60 9.17 26.83 -15.35
N LEU A 61 8.00 27.22 -14.85
CA LEU A 61 7.34 28.48 -15.16
C LEU A 61 8.22 29.70 -14.83
N TRP A 62 8.87 29.71 -13.66
CA TRP A 62 9.72 30.82 -13.25
C TRP A 62 11.05 30.86 -14.01
N ILE A 63 11.60 29.71 -14.43
CA ILE A 63 12.78 29.64 -15.32
C ILE A 63 12.44 30.26 -16.67
N PHE A 64 11.32 29.92 -17.31
CA PHE A 64 10.88 30.54 -18.56
C PHE A 64 10.65 32.05 -18.45
N ARG A 65 10.32 32.54 -17.26
CA ARG A 65 10.20 33.98 -16.98
C ARG A 65 11.51 34.65 -16.55
N LEU A 66 12.63 33.92 -16.61
CA LEU A 66 13.97 34.38 -16.18
C LEU A 66 13.94 35.02 -14.79
N ASN A 67 13.19 34.43 -13.87
CA ASN A 67 12.95 35.01 -12.56
C ASN A 67 13.41 34.11 -11.43
N LYS A 68 14.18 34.64 -10.48
CA LYS A 68 14.77 33.93 -9.35
C LYS A 68 13.76 33.19 -8.42
N TRP A 69 12.46 33.44 -8.53
CA TRP A 69 11.43 32.77 -7.73
C TRP A 69 11.32 31.26 -7.99
N PHE A 70 11.96 30.75 -9.07
CA PHE A 70 12.12 29.28 -9.24
C PHE A 70 12.85 28.64 -8.06
N LEU A 71 13.75 29.38 -7.39
CA LEU A 71 14.51 28.88 -6.25
C LEU A 71 13.60 28.51 -5.07
N LEU A 72 12.43 29.14 -4.93
CA LEU A 72 11.51 28.87 -3.83
C LEU A 72 11.04 27.39 -3.84
N SER A 73 10.47 26.93 -4.96
CA SER A 73 10.07 25.54 -5.10
C SER A 73 11.26 24.60 -5.25
N LEU A 74 12.34 25.00 -5.95
CA LEU A 74 13.52 24.16 -6.14
C LEU A 74 14.19 23.81 -4.80
N ILE A 75 14.42 24.79 -3.93
CA ILE A 75 15.03 24.55 -2.61
C ILE A 75 14.14 23.64 -1.79
N CYS A 76 12.81 23.88 -1.79
CA CYS A 76 11.88 23.00 -1.06
C CYS A 76 11.93 21.55 -1.58
N ILE A 77 12.00 21.33 -2.89
CA ILE A 77 12.14 20.01 -3.51
C ILE A 77 13.46 19.36 -3.07
N LEU A 78 14.57 20.11 -3.09
CA LEU A 78 15.89 19.58 -2.68
C LEU A 78 15.94 19.19 -1.20
N ILE A 79 15.32 19.96 -0.31
CA ILE A 79 15.17 19.61 1.12
C ILE A 79 14.44 18.25 1.26
N GLY A 80 13.40 18.02 0.45
CA GLY A 80 12.63 16.80 0.46
C GLY A 80 13.19 15.65 -0.40
N PHE A 81 14.45 15.68 -0.82
CA PHE A 81 15.03 14.68 -1.72
C PHE A 81 14.91 13.24 -1.19
N SER A 82 15.02 13.04 0.12
CA SER A 82 14.81 11.73 0.75
C SER A 82 13.38 11.19 0.56
N SER A 83 12.38 12.07 0.53
CA SER A 83 10.99 11.70 0.24
C SER A 83 10.78 11.30 -1.22
N MET A 84 11.53 11.88 -2.16
CA MET A 84 11.50 11.50 -3.58
C MET A 84 12.01 10.06 -3.80
N LYS A 85 12.97 9.59 -3.00
CA LYS A 85 13.46 8.20 -3.07
C LYS A 85 12.39 7.15 -2.77
N ARG A 86 11.28 7.53 -2.12
CA ARG A 86 10.14 6.61 -1.89
C ARG A 86 9.17 6.58 -3.08
N LEU A 87 9.23 7.60 -3.94
CA LEU A 87 8.36 7.73 -5.10
C LEU A 87 8.78 6.82 -6.25
N TYR A 88 10.08 6.83 -6.58
CA TYR A 88 10.58 6.16 -7.77
C TYR A 88 11.95 5.56 -7.53
N GLN A 89 12.13 4.31 -7.93
CA GLN A 89 13.40 3.60 -7.90
C GLN A 89 13.97 3.51 -9.33
N PHE A 90 15.14 4.10 -9.55
CA PHE A 90 15.78 4.16 -10.88
C PHE A 90 16.38 2.82 -11.30
N SER A 91 16.94 2.08 -10.36
CA SER A 91 17.59 0.80 -10.61
C SER A 91 17.15 -0.25 -9.61
N GLY A 92 16.54 -1.33 -10.09
CA GLY A 92 16.25 -2.51 -9.26
C GLY A 92 17.53 -3.27 -8.93
N LYS A 93 17.54 -3.90 -7.74
CA LYS A 93 18.64 -4.77 -7.33
C LYS A 93 18.35 -6.20 -7.80
N LYS A 94 19.11 -6.67 -8.78
CA LYS A 94 18.91 -8.01 -9.35
C LYS A 94 19.24 -9.11 -8.35
N LYS A 95 18.56 -10.24 -8.48
CA LYS A 95 18.86 -11.47 -7.74
C LYS A 95 20.27 -11.94 -8.12
N PRO A 96 21.16 -12.24 -7.15
CA PRO A 96 22.46 -12.87 -7.42
C PRO A 96 22.28 -14.26 -8.02
N ALA A 97 23.20 -14.66 -8.93
CA ALA A 97 23.12 -15.95 -9.62
C ALA A 97 23.32 -17.16 -8.69
N GLU A 98 24.11 -17.01 -7.63
CA GLU A 98 24.63 -18.11 -6.78
C GLU A 98 23.95 -18.24 -5.40
N THR A 99 22.84 -17.53 -5.14
CA THR A 99 22.20 -17.62 -3.81
C THR A 99 21.12 -18.68 -3.77
N GLU A 100 21.47 -19.85 -3.27
CA GLU A 100 20.54 -21.00 -3.04
C GLU A 100 19.50 -20.74 -1.93
N ASN A 101 19.71 -19.72 -1.07
CA ASN A 101 18.94 -19.50 0.16
C ASN A 101 17.97 -18.32 0.13
N LEU A 102 17.61 -17.84 -1.06
CA LEU A 102 16.67 -16.74 -1.18
C LEU A 102 15.22 -17.19 -0.96
N VAL A 103 14.55 -16.54 -0.03
CA VAL A 103 13.14 -16.75 0.27
C VAL A 103 12.29 -15.84 -0.63
N LYS A 104 11.49 -16.42 -1.52
CA LYS A 104 10.51 -15.66 -2.32
C LYS A 104 9.28 -15.36 -1.47
N VAL A 105 9.04 -14.09 -1.18
CA VAL A 105 7.91 -13.60 -0.40
C VAL A 105 6.94 -12.87 -1.33
N MET A 106 5.64 -13.16 -1.19
CA MET A 106 4.56 -12.50 -1.92
C MET A 106 3.52 -11.97 -0.95
N SER A 107 3.03 -10.75 -1.19
CA SER A 107 1.85 -10.20 -0.54
C SER A 107 0.81 -9.81 -1.57
N TYR A 108 -0.46 -10.16 -1.32
CA TYR A 108 -1.54 -9.91 -2.26
C TYR A 108 -2.90 -9.75 -1.56
N ASN A 109 -3.53 -8.58 -1.71
CA ASN A 109 -4.94 -8.41 -1.40
C ASN A 109 -5.77 -9.01 -2.55
N VAL A 110 -6.46 -10.12 -2.28
CA VAL A 110 -7.16 -10.93 -3.30
C VAL A 110 -8.63 -10.57 -3.48
N GLN A 111 -9.10 -9.48 -2.86
CA GLN A 111 -10.47 -8.99 -3.02
C GLN A 111 -11.51 -10.12 -2.96
N VAL A 112 -11.50 -10.89 -1.86
CA VAL A 112 -12.34 -12.07 -1.61
C VAL A 112 -12.35 -13.10 -2.76
N MET A 113 -11.25 -13.22 -3.49
CA MET A 113 -11.10 -14.14 -4.63
C MET A 113 -12.14 -13.90 -5.74
N GLY A 114 -12.58 -12.66 -5.94
CA GLY A 114 -13.57 -12.29 -6.94
C GLY A 114 -15.04 -12.57 -6.56
N LEU A 115 -15.31 -12.92 -5.31
CA LEU A 115 -16.67 -13.25 -4.84
C LEU A 115 -17.67 -12.10 -5.10
N TYR A 116 -17.26 -10.84 -4.96
CA TYR A 116 -18.13 -9.69 -5.23
C TYR A 116 -18.58 -9.60 -6.68
N SER A 117 -17.72 -9.96 -7.62
CA SER A 117 -18.09 -9.99 -9.05
C SER A 117 -19.13 -11.05 -9.34
N HIS A 118 -19.09 -12.19 -8.65
CA HIS A 118 -20.12 -13.22 -8.73
C HIS A 118 -21.50 -12.71 -8.33
N PHE A 119 -21.60 -12.01 -7.21
CA PHE A 119 -22.87 -11.48 -6.74
C PHE A 119 -23.39 -10.30 -7.57
N GLN A 120 -22.50 -9.45 -8.09
CA GLN A 120 -22.87 -8.28 -8.89
C GLN A 120 -23.34 -8.62 -10.30
N ALA A 121 -22.81 -9.67 -10.90
CA ALA A 121 -23.07 -10.01 -12.31
C ALA A 121 -24.18 -11.07 -12.50
N ASN A 122 -24.73 -11.68 -11.43
CA ASN A 122 -25.60 -12.87 -11.51
C ASN A 122 -25.02 -13.99 -12.42
N SER A 123 -23.72 -13.95 -12.70
CA SER A 123 -23.04 -14.88 -13.59
C SER A 123 -21.88 -15.53 -12.84
N GLY A 124 -22.06 -16.78 -12.42
CA GLY A 124 -21.00 -17.57 -11.78
C GLY A 124 -19.66 -17.64 -12.53
N LYS A 125 -19.65 -17.32 -13.83
CA LYS A 125 -18.47 -17.34 -14.68
C LYS A 125 -17.40 -16.29 -14.29
N ILE A 126 -17.78 -15.04 -14.03
CA ILE A 126 -16.81 -13.95 -13.77
C ILE A 126 -16.04 -14.18 -12.47
N ALA A 127 -16.71 -14.66 -11.44
CA ALA A 127 -16.06 -14.96 -10.17
C ALA A 127 -15.07 -16.13 -10.26
N TYR A 128 -15.40 -17.14 -11.05
CA TYR A 128 -14.49 -18.27 -11.31
C TYR A 128 -13.26 -17.80 -12.08
N GLU A 129 -13.42 -16.96 -13.08
CA GLU A 129 -12.31 -16.43 -13.87
C GLU A 129 -11.30 -15.66 -13.00
N GLN A 130 -11.78 -14.79 -12.10
CA GLN A 130 -10.89 -14.06 -11.18
C GLN A 130 -10.17 -15.00 -10.21
N ARG A 131 -10.92 -15.90 -9.56
CA ARG A 131 -10.35 -16.92 -8.68
C ARG A 131 -9.29 -17.76 -9.40
N ASP A 132 -9.64 -18.29 -10.57
CA ASP A 132 -8.78 -19.18 -11.33
C ASP A 132 -7.53 -18.43 -11.82
N SER A 133 -7.68 -17.20 -12.26
CA SER A 133 -6.56 -16.31 -12.57
C SER A 133 -5.63 -16.12 -11.38
N ILE A 134 -6.17 -15.85 -10.17
CA ILE A 134 -5.34 -15.74 -8.96
C ILE A 134 -4.59 -17.04 -8.69
N LEU A 135 -5.27 -18.19 -8.81
CA LEU A 135 -4.66 -19.52 -8.59
C LEU A 135 -3.54 -19.82 -9.60
N ASP A 136 -3.73 -19.45 -10.87
CA ASP A 136 -2.72 -19.63 -11.93
C ASP A 136 -1.50 -18.74 -11.70
N LEU A 137 -1.71 -17.48 -11.25
CA LEU A 137 -0.61 -16.63 -10.81
C LEU A 137 0.19 -17.27 -9.67
N LEU A 138 -0.50 -17.78 -8.63
CA LEU A 138 0.17 -18.41 -7.48
C LEU A 138 0.95 -19.65 -7.91
N GLU A 139 0.40 -20.45 -8.83
CA GLU A 139 1.08 -21.62 -9.39
C GLU A 139 2.33 -21.23 -10.19
N GLY A 140 2.26 -20.19 -11.01
CA GLY A 140 3.41 -19.67 -11.79
C GLY A 140 4.50 -19.09 -10.91
N GLU A 141 4.12 -18.32 -9.88
CA GLU A 141 5.07 -17.60 -9.03
C GLU A 141 5.69 -18.48 -7.93
N GLN A 142 5.00 -19.53 -7.45
CA GLN A 142 5.49 -20.46 -6.42
C GLN A 142 6.19 -19.77 -5.24
N PRO A 143 5.55 -18.81 -4.54
CA PRO A 143 6.16 -18.13 -3.41
C PRO A 143 6.47 -19.12 -2.27
N ALA A 144 7.59 -18.91 -1.59
CA ALA A 144 7.93 -19.68 -0.39
C ALA A 144 7.14 -19.19 0.85
N ILE A 145 6.76 -17.91 0.85
CA ILE A 145 5.87 -17.29 1.84
C ILE A 145 4.86 -16.43 1.07
N LEU A 146 3.58 -16.68 1.28
CA LEU A 146 2.46 -15.98 0.67
C LEU A 146 1.56 -15.40 1.76
N CYS A 147 1.43 -14.08 1.79
CA CYS A 147 0.53 -13.34 2.67
C CYS A 147 -0.68 -12.85 1.85
N LEU A 148 -1.88 -13.30 2.20
CA LEU A 148 -3.12 -12.92 1.53
C LEU A 148 -3.97 -12.05 2.47
N GLN A 149 -4.45 -10.91 1.96
CA GLN A 149 -5.42 -10.05 2.59
C GLN A 149 -6.75 -10.20 1.86
N GLU A 150 -7.85 -9.91 2.56
CA GLU A 150 -9.21 -10.19 2.07
C GLU A 150 -9.36 -11.64 1.59
N TYR A 151 -8.68 -12.55 2.26
CA TYR A 151 -8.77 -13.97 1.96
C TYR A 151 -10.16 -14.48 2.28
N TYR A 152 -10.73 -15.23 1.34
CA TYR A 152 -12.03 -15.88 1.49
C TYR A 152 -11.92 -17.37 1.20
N CYS A 153 -12.55 -18.16 2.04
CA CYS A 153 -12.74 -19.60 1.77
C CYS A 153 -14.11 -20.06 2.23
N ASP A 154 -14.60 -21.10 1.54
CA ASP A 154 -15.79 -21.83 1.92
C ASP A 154 -15.43 -23.29 2.11
N ASN A 155 -15.74 -23.82 3.28
CA ASN A 155 -15.44 -25.22 3.62
C ASN A 155 -16.47 -26.21 3.04
N ASN A 156 -17.54 -25.70 2.41
CA ASN A 156 -18.50 -26.57 1.73
C ASN A 156 -17.94 -27.03 0.38
N PRO A 157 -17.68 -28.34 0.17
CA PRO A 157 -17.09 -28.84 -1.08
C PRO A 157 -18.00 -28.63 -2.31
N LYS A 158 -19.30 -28.36 -2.09
CA LYS A 158 -20.27 -28.08 -3.17
C LYS A 158 -20.23 -26.62 -3.62
N THR A 159 -19.53 -25.74 -2.93
CA THR A 159 -19.44 -24.34 -3.31
C THR A 159 -18.29 -24.09 -4.29
N PRO A 160 -18.37 -23.01 -5.09
CA PRO A 160 -17.34 -22.69 -6.06
C PRO A 160 -16.03 -22.17 -5.44
N PHE A 161 -15.94 -22.01 -4.11
CA PHE A 161 -14.81 -21.36 -3.44
C PHE A 161 -14.10 -22.22 -2.37
N PRO A 162 -13.67 -23.47 -2.66
CA PRO A 162 -12.81 -24.24 -1.76
C PRO A 162 -11.35 -23.76 -1.86
N THR A 163 -11.13 -22.45 -1.66
CA THR A 163 -9.88 -21.76 -1.98
C THR A 163 -8.68 -22.29 -1.23
N THR A 164 -8.85 -22.70 0.03
CA THR A 164 -7.77 -23.33 0.82
C THR A 164 -7.22 -24.58 0.13
N ALA A 165 -8.11 -25.50 -0.27
CA ALA A 165 -7.72 -26.75 -0.92
C ALA A 165 -7.08 -26.48 -2.30
N LEU A 166 -7.64 -25.53 -3.06
CA LEU A 166 -7.10 -25.16 -4.37
C LEU A 166 -5.70 -24.53 -4.26
N ILE A 167 -5.48 -23.60 -3.32
CA ILE A 167 -4.17 -22.99 -3.10
C ILE A 167 -3.16 -24.02 -2.63
N LYS A 168 -3.53 -24.90 -1.68
CA LYS A 168 -2.65 -25.98 -1.23
C LYS A 168 -2.22 -26.87 -2.38
N LYS A 169 -3.16 -27.28 -3.25
CA LYS A 169 -2.85 -28.07 -4.44
C LYS A 169 -1.89 -27.36 -5.39
N LYS A 170 -2.14 -26.09 -5.69
CA LYS A 170 -1.32 -25.26 -6.61
C LYS A 170 0.09 -24.98 -6.06
N LEU A 171 0.23 -24.80 -4.77
CA LEU A 171 1.50 -24.56 -4.09
C LEU A 171 2.18 -25.82 -3.53
N LYS A 172 1.72 -27.02 -3.90
CA LYS A 172 2.30 -28.31 -3.50
C LYS A 172 2.26 -28.53 -1.97
N GLU A 173 1.04 -28.40 -1.39
CA GLU A 173 0.73 -28.69 0.00
C GLU A 173 1.53 -27.86 1.04
N PRO A 174 1.50 -26.54 0.98
CA PRO A 174 2.17 -25.68 1.96
C PRO A 174 1.49 -25.75 3.34
N ASN A 175 2.24 -25.38 4.39
CA ASN A 175 1.65 -25.04 5.67
C ASN A 175 0.77 -23.81 5.53
N ALA A 176 -0.27 -23.68 6.34
CA ALA A 176 -1.18 -22.55 6.29
C ALA A 176 -1.59 -22.09 7.69
N CYS A 177 -1.55 -20.77 7.89
CA CYS A 177 -2.01 -20.07 9.08
C CYS A 177 -3.13 -19.11 8.72
N PHE A 178 -4.11 -18.96 9.60
CA PHE A 178 -5.30 -18.18 9.30
C PHE A 178 -5.71 -17.29 10.46
N HIS A 179 -6.16 -16.08 10.12
CA HIS A 179 -6.96 -15.23 10.98
C HIS A 179 -8.29 -14.92 10.28
N LEU A 180 -9.32 -15.72 10.54
CA LEU A 180 -10.62 -15.69 9.87
C LEU A 180 -11.75 -15.46 10.91
N PRO A 181 -11.82 -14.28 11.53
CA PRO A 181 -12.82 -14.00 12.57
C PRO A 181 -14.25 -13.89 12.01
N PHE A 182 -14.39 -13.52 10.73
CA PHE A 182 -15.70 -13.37 10.12
C PHE A 182 -16.19 -14.69 9.56
N LYS A 183 -17.26 -15.21 10.19
CA LYS A 183 -17.85 -16.52 9.91
C LYS A 183 -19.36 -16.37 9.68
N ARG A 184 -19.84 -16.91 8.54
CA ARG A 184 -21.27 -17.02 8.26
C ARG A 184 -21.55 -18.37 7.61
N GLY A 185 -22.11 -19.32 8.38
CA GLY A 185 -22.22 -20.70 7.93
C GLY A 185 -20.83 -21.31 7.63
N SER A 186 -20.63 -21.82 6.43
CA SER A 186 -19.34 -22.36 5.94
C SER A 186 -18.36 -21.28 5.45
N HIS A 187 -18.84 -20.05 5.21
CA HIS A 187 -18.03 -18.94 4.70
C HIS A 187 -17.07 -18.41 5.76
N ARG A 188 -15.82 -18.16 5.39
CA ARG A 188 -14.76 -17.60 6.23
C ARG A 188 -14.03 -16.49 5.49
N TYR A 189 -13.74 -15.40 6.20
CA TYR A 189 -13.07 -14.24 5.64
C TYR A 189 -12.04 -13.66 6.61
N GLY A 190 -10.90 -13.19 6.08
CA GLY A 190 -9.85 -12.55 6.86
C GLY A 190 -8.49 -12.58 6.19
N LEU A 191 -7.48 -13.04 6.93
CA LEU A 191 -6.09 -13.15 6.50
C LEU A 191 -5.65 -14.62 6.41
N ALA A 192 -4.73 -14.90 5.45
CA ALA A 192 -4.08 -16.19 5.36
C ALA A 192 -2.58 -16.03 5.08
N VAL A 193 -1.76 -16.90 5.66
CA VAL A 193 -0.35 -17.08 5.33
C VAL A 193 -0.15 -18.52 4.89
N PHE A 194 0.34 -18.72 3.67
CA PHE A 194 0.77 -20.02 3.17
C PHE A 194 2.29 -20.03 3.08
N THR A 195 2.93 -21.13 3.47
CA THR A 195 4.39 -21.19 3.52
C THR A 195 4.93 -22.60 3.35
N LYS A 196 6.07 -22.71 2.67
CA LYS A 196 6.83 -23.99 2.54
C LYS A 196 7.53 -24.36 3.84
N TYR A 197 7.69 -23.41 4.77
CA TYR A 197 8.44 -23.61 6.01
C TYR A 197 7.55 -24.12 7.14
N PRO A 198 8.12 -24.89 8.09
CA PRO A 198 7.40 -25.25 9.30
C PRO A 198 6.98 -24.02 10.11
N VAL A 199 5.76 -24.03 10.60
CA VAL A 199 5.22 -23.00 11.49
C VAL A 199 5.48 -23.43 12.93
N VAL A 200 6.23 -22.61 13.66
CA VAL A 200 6.57 -22.84 15.07
C VAL A 200 5.49 -22.28 15.99
N ASN A 201 4.98 -21.10 15.64
CA ASN A 201 3.95 -20.38 16.40
C ASN A 201 3.15 -19.47 15.47
N GLN A 202 1.93 -19.13 15.87
CA GLN A 202 1.10 -18.09 15.25
C GLN A 202 0.27 -17.37 16.29
N GLU A 203 -0.02 -16.08 16.03
CA GLU A 203 -0.91 -15.29 16.86
C GLU A 203 -1.75 -14.35 16.00
N ASN A 204 -3.02 -14.19 16.38
CA ASN A 204 -3.95 -13.27 15.76
C ASN A 204 -3.96 -11.94 16.53
N ILE A 205 -3.88 -10.84 15.81
CA ILE A 205 -3.85 -9.49 16.37
C ILE A 205 -5.14 -8.79 15.95
N ASP A 206 -6.08 -8.66 16.89
CA ASP A 206 -7.31 -7.92 16.67
C ASP A 206 -7.11 -6.44 16.95
N PHE A 207 -7.58 -5.60 16.05
CA PHE A 207 -7.62 -4.15 16.26
C PHE A 207 -8.94 -3.76 16.93
N GLU A 208 -8.87 -2.81 17.87
CA GLU A 208 -10.05 -2.32 18.57
C GLU A 208 -11.08 -1.71 17.60
N GLY A 209 -12.37 -1.81 17.95
CA GLY A 209 -13.46 -1.20 17.20
C GLY A 209 -14.23 -2.12 16.24
N GLY A 210 -14.02 -3.44 16.29
CA GLY A 210 -14.82 -4.43 15.53
C GLY A 210 -14.74 -4.24 14.01
N THR A 211 -13.59 -3.79 13.50
CA THR A 211 -13.36 -3.55 12.06
C THR A 211 -13.00 -4.85 11.36
N THR A 212 -13.21 -4.91 10.02
CA THR A 212 -12.74 -6.01 9.17
C THR A 212 -11.24 -6.01 8.94
N ASN A 213 -10.52 -5.09 9.57
CA ASN A 213 -9.08 -4.90 9.43
C ASN A 213 -8.37 -5.69 10.52
N LEU A 214 -7.35 -6.42 10.15
CA LEU A 214 -6.75 -7.48 10.93
C LEU A 214 -5.23 -7.45 10.78
N ALA A 215 -4.54 -8.04 11.73
CA ALA A 215 -3.17 -8.49 11.57
C ALA A 215 -3.01 -9.88 12.19
N MET A 216 -2.00 -10.60 11.77
CA MET A 216 -1.53 -11.84 12.37
C MET A 216 -0.04 -11.97 12.18
N TYR A 217 0.60 -12.80 12.97
CA TYR A 217 1.93 -13.25 12.63
C TYR A 217 2.05 -14.78 12.67
N ALA A 218 3.04 -15.28 11.94
CA ALA A 218 3.50 -16.65 12.00
C ALA A 218 5.02 -16.67 12.17
N ASP A 219 5.51 -17.50 13.09
CA ASP A 219 6.92 -17.74 13.31
C ASP A 219 7.33 -18.95 12.46
N LEU A 220 8.17 -18.71 11.47
CA LEU A 220 8.55 -19.69 10.46
C LEU A 220 9.98 -20.17 10.67
N LYS A 221 10.20 -21.47 10.70
CA LYS A 221 11.54 -22.08 10.78
C LYS A 221 12.19 -22.10 9.39
N ILE A 222 13.16 -21.20 9.16
CA ILE A 222 13.87 -21.08 7.88
C ILE A 222 15.32 -21.49 8.09
N GLY A 223 15.67 -22.70 7.70
CA GLY A 223 16.99 -23.28 8.01
C GLY A 223 17.21 -23.41 9.52
N LYS A 224 18.25 -22.79 10.03
CA LYS A 224 18.55 -22.80 11.49
C LYS A 224 17.83 -21.68 12.26
N ASP A 225 17.35 -20.65 11.56
CA ASP A 225 16.76 -19.46 12.15
C ASP A 225 15.23 -19.53 12.18
N THR A 226 14.64 -18.70 13.03
CA THR A 226 13.19 -18.45 13.03
C THR A 226 12.96 -17.01 12.59
N VAL A 227 12.01 -16.80 11.68
CA VAL A 227 11.62 -15.48 11.16
C VAL A 227 10.15 -15.26 11.47
N ARG A 228 9.82 -14.11 12.07
CA ARG A 228 8.43 -13.70 12.31
C ARG A 228 7.88 -12.97 11.09
N VAL A 229 6.82 -13.49 10.53
CA VAL A 229 6.14 -12.91 9.35
C VAL A 229 4.79 -12.38 9.78
N PHE A 230 4.64 -11.07 9.73
CA PHE A 230 3.34 -10.41 9.93
C PHE A 230 2.60 -10.32 8.60
N ASN A 231 1.32 -10.63 8.62
CA ASN A 231 0.37 -10.35 7.56
C ASN A 231 -0.64 -9.31 8.08
N VAL A 232 -0.75 -8.18 7.39
CA VAL A 232 -1.48 -7.01 7.87
C VAL A 232 -2.48 -6.52 6.83
N HIS A 233 -3.68 -6.16 7.28
CA HIS A 233 -4.64 -5.40 6.50
C HIS A 233 -5.17 -4.25 7.38
N PHE A 234 -4.63 -3.04 7.18
CA PHE A 234 -5.06 -1.86 7.93
C PHE A 234 -6.36 -1.27 7.39
N GLN A 235 -6.93 -0.34 8.16
CA GLN A 235 -8.22 0.27 7.89
C GLN A 235 -8.35 0.79 6.47
N SER A 236 -9.24 0.18 5.72
CA SER A 236 -9.67 0.61 4.40
C SER A 236 -10.55 1.87 4.48
N LEU A 237 -10.59 2.64 3.39
CA LEU A 237 -11.48 3.79 3.26
C LEU A 237 -12.94 3.39 3.05
N HIS A 238 -13.21 2.13 2.74
CA HIS A 238 -14.54 1.61 2.39
C HIS A 238 -15.27 2.53 1.39
N LEU A 239 -14.57 2.89 0.31
CA LEU A 239 -15.16 3.67 -0.78
C LEU A 239 -16.25 2.84 -1.44
N LYS A 240 -17.46 3.39 -1.53
CA LYS A 240 -18.57 2.77 -2.22
C LYS A 240 -18.51 3.07 -3.72
N LYS A 241 -19.28 2.32 -4.51
CA LYS A 241 -19.37 2.54 -5.96
C LYS A 241 -19.69 4.01 -6.30
N GLU A 242 -20.54 4.65 -5.50
CA GLU A 242 -20.89 6.07 -5.64
C GLU A 242 -19.68 7.00 -5.42
N ASP A 243 -18.75 6.64 -4.53
CA ASP A 243 -17.52 7.44 -4.28
C ASP A 243 -16.56 7.31 -5.47
N TYR A 244 -16.46 6.11 -6.07
CA TYR A 244 -15.66 5.88 -7.29
C TYR A 244 -16.27 6.60 -8.49
N ILE A 245 -17.61 6.51 -8.70
CA ILE A 245 -18.33 7.21 -9.76
C ILE A 245 -18.12 8.72 -9.59
N PHE A 246 -18.26 9.24 -8.38
CA PHE A 246 -17.99 10.63 -8.05
C PHE A 246 -16.57 11.03 -8.46
N ALA A 247 -15.55 10.27 -8.03
CA ALA A 247 -14.16 10.55 -8.39
C ALA A 247 -13.87 10.45 -9.90
N GLN A 248 -14.62 9.62 -10.64
CA GLN A 248 -14.50 9.46 -12.10
C GLN A 248 -15.27 10.53 -12.88
N GLN A 249 -16.48 10.89 -12.45
CA GLN A 249 -17.34 11.87 -13.13
C GLN A 249 -16.75 13.29 -13.10
N TYR A 250 -15.98 13.63 -12.05
CA TYR A 250 -15.33 14.94 -11.97
C TYR A 250 -14.02 15.03 -12.77
N ALA A 251 -13.55 13.91 -13.34
CA ALA A 251 -12.55 13.91 -14.41
C ALA A 251 -13.16 14.07 -15.81
N GLY A 252 -14.51 14.10 -15.98
CA GLY A 252 -15.21 14.18 -17.25
C GLY A 252 -16.46 15.09 -17.21
N ASN A 253 -16.70 15.78 -18.30
CA ASN A 253 -17.77 16.78 -18.49
C ASN A 253 -19.17 16.24 -18.30
N GLN A 254 -19.98 16.81 -17.38
CA GLN A 254 -21.46 16.70 -17.36
C GLN A 254 -22.12 18.02 -16.91
N SER A 255 -23.41 18.16 -17.27
CA SER A 255 -24.25 19.37 -17.21
C SER A 255 -24.36 20.09 -15.86
N GLU A 256 -24.51 21.43 -15.92
CA GLU A 256 -24.19 22.41 -14.87
C GLU A 256 -25.13 22.54 -13.66
N GLN A 257 -26.37 22.16 -13.73
CA GLN A 257 -27.41 22.66 -12.81
C GLN A 257 -27.55 21.97 -11.43
N ASN A 258 -26.89 20.80 -11.20
CA ASN A 258 -26.87 20.12 -9.90
C ASN A 258 -25.45 19.78 -9.44
N LYS A 259 -24.46 20.46 -10.00
CA LYS A 259 -23.05 20.09 -9.92
C LYS A 259 -22.40 20.53 -8.59
N GLU A 260 -22.69 21.72 -8.11
CA GLU A 260 -22.01 22.30 -6.93
C GLU A 260 -22.40 21.58 -5.63
N ASP A 261 -23.69 21.29 -5.42
CA ASP A 261 -24.15 20.60 -4.21
C ASP A 261 -23.68 19.14 -4.19
N ALA A 262 -23.76 18.44 -5.31
CA ALA A 262 -23.27 17.07 -5.43
C ALA A 262 -21.74 16.99 -5.25
N ILE A 263 -20.97 17.99 -5.77
CA ILE A 263 -19.52 18.12 -5.53
C ILE A 263 -19.24 18.32 -4.04
N SER A 264 -19.96 19.23 -3.41
CA SER A 264 -19.78 19.56 -1.99
C SER A 264 -20.04 18.34 -1.09
N GLU A 265 -21.15 17.63 -1.31
CA GLU A 265 -21.52 16.46 -0.49
C GLU A 265 -20.59 15.25 -0.73
N GLY A 266 -20.30 14.93 -1.99
CA GLY A 266 -19.39 13.85 -2.34
C GLY A 266 -17.98 14.08 -1.78
N SER A 267 -17.46 15.30 -1.93
CA SER A 267 -16.15 15.68 -1.39
C SER A 267 -16.13 15.60 0.14
N LYS A 268 -17.15 16.13 0.82
CA LYS A 268 -17.28 16.06 2.29
C LYS A 268 -17.36 14.61 2.78
N ARG A 269 -18.05 13.73 2.04
CA ARG A 269 -18.15 12.29 2.35
C ARG A 269 -16.79 11.61 2.24
N ILE A 270 -16.05 11.82 1.15
CA ILE A 270 -14.71 11.27 0.95
C ILE A 270 -13.74 11.80 2.01
N LEU A 271 -13.72 13.10 2.28
CA LEU A 271 -12.85 13.70 3.31
C LEU A 271 -13.15 13.13 4.71
N ARG A 272 -14.41 12.90 5.07
CA ARG A 272 -14.77 12.24 6.34
C ARG A 272 -14.24 10.80 6.42
N LYS A 273 -14.32 10.03 5.32
CA LYS A 273 -13.77 8.68 5.25
C LYS A 273 -12.25 8.68 5.38
N LEU A 274 -11.57 9.57 4.66
CA LEU A 274 -10.11 9.77 4.78
C LEU A 274 -9.70 10.11 6.20
N LYS A 275 -10.37 11.09 6.84
CA LYS A 275 -10.09 11.51 8.22
C LYS A 275 -10.22 10.34 9.20
N LYS A 276 -11.32 9.57 9.10
CA LYS A 276 -11.53 8.38 9.91
C LYS A 276 -10.46 7.31 9.64
N GLY A 277 -10.20 7.01 8.36
CA GLY A 277 -9.23 5.99 7.97
C GLY A 277 -7.82 6.31 8.47
N PHE A 278 -7.33 7.52 8.27
CA PHE A 278 -6.01 7.94 8.76
C PHE A 278 -5.90 7.83 10.29
N ALA A 279 -6.93 8.29 11.03
CA ALA A 279 -6.92 8.24 12.49
C ALA A 279 -6.89 6.79 13.01
N VAL A 280 -7.69 5.89 12.43
CA VAL A 280 -7.74 4.48 12.82
C VAL A 280 -6.42 3.79 12.49
N ARG A 281 -5.85 3.98 11.29
CA ARG A 281 -4.56 3.40 10.91
C ARG A 281 -3.42 3.83 11.82
N ALA A 282 -3.44 5.09 12.30
CA ALA A 282 -2.45 5.57 13.25
C ALA A 282 -2.46 4.80 14.58
N GLU A 283 -3.62 4.39 15.07
CA GLU A 283 -3.70 3.55 16.28
C GLU A 283 -3.34 2.08 15.96
N GLN A 284 -3.78 1.55 14.82
CA GLN A 284 -3.44 0.20 14.38
C GLN A 284 -1.93 0.00 14.24
N VAL A 285 -1.23 0.95 13.61
CA VAL A 285 0.23 0.85 13.44
C VAL A 285 0.98 0.97 14.76
N LYS A 286 0.49 1.75 15.73
CA LYS A 286 1.10 1.80 17.06
C LYS A 286 1.02 0.44 17.76
N LYS A 287 -0.15 -0.22 17.69
CA LYS A 287 -0.33 -1.56 18.23
C LYS A 287 0.60 -2.56 17.55
N LEU A 288 0.65 -2.58 16.22
CA LEU A 288 1.54 -3.45 15.46
C LEU A 288 3.02 -3.22 15.80
N ASN A 289 3.44 -1.97 15.97
CA ASN A 289 4.82 -1.65 16.37
C ASN A 289 5.21 -2.27 17.70
N GLY A 290 4.29 -2.33 18.67
CA GLY A 290 4.52 -3.04 19.94
C GLY A 290 4.86 -4.51 19.71
N TYR A 291 4.12 -5.20 18.84
CA TYR A 291 4.40 -6.60 18.47
C TYR A 291 5.71 -6.77 17.69
N ILE A 292 6.07 -5.83 16.81
CA ILE A 292 7.33 -5.88 16.07
C ILE A 292 8.52 -5.71 17.04
N GLN A 293 8.45 -4.72 17.93
CA GLN A 293 9.53 -4.43 18.88
C GLN A 293 9.73 -5.54 19.95
N SER A 294 8.64 -6.22 20.34
CA SER A 294 8.69 -7.35 21.27
C SER A 294 9.04 -8.68 20.60
N SER A 295 9.24 -8.70 19.28
CA SER A 295 9.60 -9.92 18.56
C SER A 295 10.99 -10.43 18.96
N PRO A 296 11.12 -11.69 19.41
CA PRO A 296 12.44 -12.29 19.66
C PRO A 296 13.15 -12.70 18.36
N TYR A 297 12.47 -12.56 17.21
CA TYR A 297 12.96 -13.00 15.91
C TYR A 297 13.07 -11.83 14.93
N LYS A 298 13.96 -11.96 13.95
CA LYS A 298 14.00 -11.08 12.78
C LYS A 298 12.65 -11.09 12.06
N THR A 299 12.23 -9.95 11.56
CA THR A 299 10.83 -9.74 11.20
C THR A 299 10.66 -9.40 9.71
N LEU A 300 9.59 -9.93 9.11
CA LEU A 300 9.00 -9.47 7.86
C LEU A 300 7.60 -8.93 8.16
N VAL A 301 7.22 -7.82 7.52
CA VAL A 301 5.84 -7.29 7.57
C VAL A 301 5.33 -7.17 6.14
N CYS A 302 4.29 -7.92 5.84
CA CYS A 302 3.65 -7.98 4.52
C CYS A 302 2.20 -7.51 4.65
N GLY A 303 1.69 -6.81 3.65
CA GLY A 303 0.25 -6.56 3.63
C GLY A 303 -0.16 -5.26 3.00
N ASP A 304 -1.48 -5.06 3.03
CA ASP A 304 -2.16 -3.86 2.60
C ASP A 304 -2.27 -2.86 3.75
N PHE A 305 -1.51 -1.77 3.64
CA PHE A 305 -1.53 -0.72 4.66
C PHE A 305 -2.63 0.30 4.44
N ASN A 306 -3.28 0.28 3.26
CA ASN A 306 -4.27 1.28 2.86
C ASN A 306 -3.77 2.73 2.99
N ASP A 307 -2.44 2.93 3.01
CA ASP A 307 -1.78 4.21 3.23
C ASP A 307 -0.54 4.37 2.34
N THR A 308 -0.18 5.60 1.99
CA THR A 308 0.90 5.89 1.06
C THR A 308 2.28 5.94 1.73
N PRO A 309 3.40 5.94 0.97
CA PRO A 309 4.76 6.03 1.53
C PRO A 309 5.07 7.34 2.29
N TRP A 310 4.20 8.35 2.17
CA TRP A 310 4.33 9.64 2.88
C TRP A 310 3.26 9.76 3.95
N SER A 311 3.07 8.70 4.73
CA SER A 311 2.10 8.66 5.82
C SER A 311 2.78 8.34 7.15
N PHE A 312 2.11 8.76 8.22
CA PHE A 312 2.46 8.39 9.58
C PHE A 312 2.55 6.87 9.75
N THR A 313 1.61 6.14 9.17
CA THR A 313 1.53 4.67 9.21
C THR A 313 2.78 4.03 8.61
N TYR A 314 3.13 4.40 7.39
CA TYR A 314 4.33 3.91 6.72
C TYR A 314 5.60 4.24 7.51
N LYS A 315 5.73 5.50 7.95
CA LYS A 315 6.93 5.97 8.67
C LYS A 315 7.15 5.24 9.97
N LYS A 316 6.08 4.87 10.69
CA LYS A 316 6.18 4.10 11.93
C LYS A 316 6.80 2.72 11.72
N ILE A 317 6.46 2.03 10.63
CA ILE A 317 7.09 0.74 10.29
C ILE A 317 8.50 0.95 9.73
N GLN A 318 8.70 1.97 8.86
CA GLN A 318 10.02 2.29 8.28
C GLN A 318 11.08 2.62 9.35
N ASN A 319 10.69 3.12 10.52
CA ASN A 319 11.62 3.38 11.61
C ASN A 319 12.19 2.09 12.26
N LEU A 320 11.52 0.97 12.09
CA LEU A 320 11.90 -0.33 12.65
C LEU A 320 12.48 -1.27 11.57
N LEU A 321 11.95 -1.21 10.36
CA LEU A 321 12.21 -2.12 9.27
C LEU A 321 12.49 -1.34 7.98
N LYS A 322 13.15 -1.96 7.01
CA LYS A 322 13.37 -1.36 5.70
C LYS A 322 12.34 -1.82 4.67
N ASP A 323 11.93 -0.91 3.81
CA ASP A 323 11.02 -1.17 2.70
C ASP A 323 11.77 -1.89 1.56
N ALA A 324 11.32 -3.08 1.21
CA ALA A 324 11.93 -3.90 0.18
C ALA A 324 11.85 -3.24 -1.22
N HIS A 325 10.79 -2.46 -1.52
CA HIS A 325 10.72 -1.67 -2.76
C HIS A 325 11.79 -0.58 -2.80
N ALA A 326 11.98 0.14 -1.69
CA ALA A 326 13.01 1.19 -1.62
C ALA A 326 14.43 0.61 -1.74
N GLU A 327 14.66 -0.64 -1.30
CA GLU A 327 15.96 -1.29 -1.39
C GLU A 327 16.22 -1.93 -2.75
N SER A 328 15.24 -2.59 -3.37
CA SER A 328 15.47 -3.47 -4.52
C SER A 328 14.44 -3.35 -5.65
N GLY A 329 13.48 -2.44 -5.54
CA GLY A 329 12.45 -2.21 -6.53
C GLY A 329 12.92 -1.40 -7.74
N LYS A 330 12.05 -1.31 -8.75
CA LYS A 330 12.21 -0.46 -9.92
C LYS A 330 10.88 0.22 -10.25
N GLY A 331 10.93 1.51 -10.64
CA GLY A 331 9.74 2.28 -10.97
C GLY A 331 8.99 2.79 -9.75
N PHE A 332 7.70 3.07 -9.89
CA PHE A 332 6.84 3.62 -8.84
C PHE A 332 6.37 2.59 -7.81
N GLY A 333 6.31 1.32 -8.17
CA GLY A 333 5.82 0.24 -7.30
C GLY A 333 4.33 0.35 -6.94
N ASN A 334 3.52 1.07 -7.71
CA ASN A 334 2.10 1.25 -7.44
C ASN A 334 1.37 -0.09 -7.43
N THR A 335 0.50 -0.27 -6.45
CA THR A 335 -0.22 -1.54 -6.21
C THR A 335 -1.72 -1.39 -6.37
N MET A 336 -2.28 -0.19 -6.20
CA MET A 336 -3.70 0.10 -6.40
C MET A 336 -3.89 1.20 -7.43
N LYS A 337 -4.89 1.01 -8.32
CA LYS A 337 -5.24 1.96 -9.36
C LYS A 337 -6.71 2.35 -9.24
N LEU A 338 -6.98 3.59 -8.83
CA LEU A 338 -8.35 4.10 -8.76
C LEU A 338 -8.91 4.48 -10.14
N ASN A 339 -8.07 5.08 -10.98
CA ASN A 339 -8.39 5.45 -12.38
C ASN A 339 -7.10 5.58 -13.20
N ASN A 340 -7.19 6.10 -14.44
CA ASN A 340 -6.02 6.23 -15.32
C ASN A 340 -4.94 7.20 -14.80
N TRP A 341 -5.28 8.12 -13.89
CA TRP A 341 -4.40 9.16 -13.38
C TRP A 341 -4.01 8.97 -11.91
N LEU A 342 -4.85 8.28 -11.12
CA LEU A 342 -4.67 8.08 -9.69
C LEU A 342 -4.28 6.63 -9.42
N SER A 343 -3.03 6.44 -9.07
CA SER A 343 -2.50 5.15 -8.62
C SER A 343 -1.64 5.34 -7.38
N PHE A 344 -1.70 4.37 -6.46
CA PHE A 344 -1.03 4.45 -5.17
C PHE A 344 -0.26 3.17 -4.88
N ARG A 345 0.83 3.30 -4.15
CA ARG A 345 1.49 2.18 -3.51
C ARG A 345 0.98 2.09 -2.08
N ILE A 346 0.21 1.07 -1.78
CA ILE A 346 -0.42 0.84 -0.46
C ILE A 346 -0.17 -0.57 0.08
N ASP A 347 0.35 -1.47 -0.76
CA ASP A 347 0.79 -2.79 -0.37
C ASP A 347 2.32 -2.82 -0.24
N TYR A 348 2.82 -3.44 0.81
CA TYR A 348 4.22 -3.40 1.19
C TYR A 348 4.75 -4.76 1.63
N ILE A 349 6.07 -4.92 1.46
CA ILE A 349 6.88 -5.90 2.16
C ILE A 349 8.02 -5.13 2.81
N PHE A 350 8.01 -5.10 4.14
CA PHE A 350 9.10 -4.60 4.97
C PHE A 350 9.90 -5.75 5.53
N CYS A 351 11.20 -5.58 5.66
CA CYS A 351 12.09 -6.61 6.18
C CYS A 351 13.04 -6.05 7.24
N ASP A 352 13.49 -6.93 8.12
CA ASP A 352 14.52 -6.62 9.11
C ASP A 352 15.72 -5.94 8.46
N ASN A 353 16.38 -5.02 9.20
CA ASN A 353 17.48 -4.22 8.68
C ASN A 353 18.70 -5.07 8.30
N THR A 354 18.86 -6.26 8.89
CA THR A 354 19.95 -7.20 8.60
C THR A 354 19.69 -8.04 7.34
N PHE A 355 18.45 -8.19 6.90
CA PHE A 355 18.13 -8.92 5.67
C PHE A 355 18.53 -8.11 4.44
N LYS A 356 18.71 -8.75 3.30
CA LYS A 356 18.85 -8.08 2.00
C LYS A 356 17.70 -8.49 1.11
N SER A 357 17.11 -7.51 0.44
CA SER A 357 16.07 -7.74 -0.55
C SER A 357 16.62 -7.61 -1.97
N TYR A 358 16.03 -8.38 -2.88
CA TYR A 358 16.39 -8.42 -4.29
C TYR A 358 15.13 -8.52 -5.15
N GLN A 359 15.15 -7.85 -6.30
CA GLN A 359 14.16 -7.97 -7.36
C GLN A 359 12.71 -7.78 -6.84
N PHE A 360 12.48 -6.74 -6.03
CA PHE A 360 11.10 -6.37 -5.68
C PHE A 360 10.34 -6.01 -6.96
N THR A 361 9.19 -6.62 -7.15
CA THR A 361 8.37 -6.43 -8.35
C THR A 361 6.90 -6.31 -7.96
N THR A 362 6.21 -5.31 -8.50
CA THR A 362 4.75 -5.27 -8.56
C THR A 362 4.34 -6.00 -9.83
N LEU A 363 3.66 -7.13 -9.70
CA LEU A 363 3.27 -7.96 -10.84
C LEU A 363 2.06 -7.32 -11.56
N PRO A 364 2.09 -7.11 -12.87
CA PRO A 364 1.00 -6.48 -13.63
C PRO A 364 -0.19 -7.43 -13.84
N TYR A 365 -0.69 -8.02 -12.76
CA TYR A 365 -1.72 -9.05 -12.80
C TYR A 365 -3.04 -8.53 -12.23
N ARG A 366 -4.07 -8.40 -13.08
CA ARG A 366 -5.32 -7.70 -12.77
C ARG A 366 -6.48 -8.64 -12.45
N ALA A 367 -6.30 -9.56 -11.53
CA ALA A 367 -7.39 -10.40 -11.02
C ALA A 367 -7.98 -9.86 -9.69
N SER A 368 -7.48 -8.72 -9.22
CA SER A 368 -7.96 -7.96 -8.06
C SER A 368 -7.85 -6.46 -8.40
N ASP A 369 -8.43 -5.58 -7.60
CA ASP A 369 -8.19 -4.13 -7.62
C ASP A 369 -6.81 -3.75 -7.07
N HIS A 370 -6.14 -4.69 -6.40
CA HIS A 370 -4.73 -4.61 -6.02
C HIS A 370 -3.84 -5.41 -6.97
N LEU A 371 -2.58 -5.01 -7.09
CA LEU A 371 -1.54 -5.76 -7.77
C LEU A 371 -0.67 -6.48 -6.73
N PRO A 372 -0.33 -7.76 -6.94
CA PRO A 372 0.53 -8.50 -6.03
C PRO A 372 1.96 -7.97 -6.05
N VAL A 373 2.62 -7.97 -4.89
CA VAL A 373 4.02 -7.62 -4.73
C VAL A 373 4.84 -8.85 -4.37
N CYS A 374 5.99 -8.98 -5.01
CA CYS A 374 6.94 -10.07 -4.81
C CYS A 374 8.34 -9.54 -4.56
N VAL A 375 9.11 -10.27 -3.74
CA VAL A 375 10.51 -9.97 -3.47
C VAL A 375 11.26 -11.24 -3.10
N TYR A 376 12.56 -11.29 -3.38
CA TYR A 376 13.47 -12.27 -2.84
C TYR A 376 14.20 -11.71 -1.63
N ILE A 377 14.15 -12.41 -0.50
CA ILE A 377 14.79 -12.01 0.76
C ILE A 377 15.90 -13.00 1.09
N ASP A 378 17.11 -12.49 1.35
CA ASP A 378 18.19 -13.23 1.97
C ASP A 378 18.08 -13.07 3.48
N THR A 379 17.75 -14.15 4.15
CA THR A 379 17.53 -14.18 5.60
C THR A 379 18.76 -14.63 6.40
N GLN A 380 19.90 -14.97 5.74
CA GLN A 380 21.04 -15.65 6.37
C GLN A 380 22.31 -14.82 6.54
N GLN A 381 22.26 -13.50 6.42
CA GLN A 381 23.44 -12.63 6.28
C GLN A 381 24.36 -12.47 7.49
N ASP A 382 24.08 -13.03 8.66
CA ASP A 382 24.94 -12.89 9.84
C ASP A 382 26.01 -14.02 9.97
N ARG A 383 26.38 -14.65 8.85
CA ARG A 383 27.45 -15.68 8.84
C ARG A 383 28.70 -15.14 8.15
N LYS A 384 29.38 -14.20 8.81
CA LYS A 384 30.80 -13.97 8.63
C LYS A 384 31.54 -14.30 9.93
#